data_505697fa5fc52629494a84cc9b3a9297
#
_entry.id   505697fa5fc52629494a84cc9b3a9297
#
_cell.length_a   1.000
_cell.length_b   1.000
_cell.length_c   1.000
_cell.angle_alpha   90.00
_cell.angle_beta   90.00
_cell.angle_gamma   90.00
#
_symmetry.space_group_name_H-M   'P 1'
#
loop_
_entity.id
_entity.type
_entity.pdbx_description
1 polymer ?
#
loop_
_entity_poly.entity_id
_entity_poly.type
_entity_poly.pdbx_seq_one_letter_code
_entity_poly.pdbx_strand_id
1 'polypeptide(L)'
;MERLKNRLIESANAPRKSAKPPGPTLLVFTTIAVVTWVCVSRNWWPSPYGQFAWFDPLLAGASSILVLLIVGLTWAIRTLHVVGQDRRWSWWITPAPVVVGLAAAVLVLLPPDNMLDHRDEFEAVARELSAQPSSSREHIEIGPFDISSARATSGGEVYFTEDSGFSLMSASGWAYAPGGPPAGFDDFTATHLDGPWYEFSAIWRD
;
A
#
# COMPACT_ATOMS: atom_id res chain seq x y z
N MET A 1 -50.69 -34.85 13.41
CA MET A 1 -49.30 -35.07 13.90
C MET A 1 -48.44 -35.89 12.95
N GLU A 2 -48.90 -36.91 12.30
CA GLU A 2 -48.14 -37.75 11.35
C GLU A 2 -47.58 -36.98 10.15
N ARG A 3 -48.35 -36.05 9.55
CA ARG A 3 -47.88 -35.25 8.41
C ARG A 3 -46.67 -34.36 8.72
N LEU A 4 -46.57 -33.86 9.95
CA LEU A 4 -45.40 -33.10 10.41
C LEU A 4 -44.18 -34.01 10.62
N LYS A 5 -44.39 -35.20 11.18
CA LYS A 5 -43.35 -36.19 11.40
C LYS A 5 -42.77 -36.67 10.05
N ASN A 6 -43.62 -36.94 9.06
CA ASN A 6 -43.17 -37.35 7.73
C ASN A 6 -42.41 -36.28 6.98
N ARG A 7 -42.82 -34.98 7.11
CA ARG A 7 -42.04 -33.85 6.53
C ARG A 7 -40.68 -33.68 7.19
N LEU A 8 -40.57 -33.87 8.52
CA LEU A 8 -39.31 -33.81 9.23
C LEU A 8 -38.37 -34.96 8.83
N ILE A 9 -38.90 -36.16 8.65
CA ILE A 9 -38.12 -37.32 8.19
C ILE A 9 -37.67 -37.12 6.74
N GLU A 10 -38.55 -36.61 5.87
CA GLU A 10 -38.22 -36.32 4.45
C GLU A 10 -37.19 -35.20 4.33
N SER A 11 -37.27 -34.15 5.17
CA SER A 11 -36.27 -33.10 5.21
C SER A 11 -34.93 -33.58 5.77
N ALA A 12 -34.94 -34.51 6.72
CA ALA A 12 -33.72 -35.11 7.28
C ALA A 12 -33.02 -36.06 6.29
N ASN A 13 -33.79 -36.71 5.41
CA ASN A 13 -33.31 -37.63 4.40
C ASN A 13 -33.02 -36.97 3.04
N ALA A 14 -33.31 -35.65 2.89
CA ALA A 14 -32.98 -34.95 1.66
C ALA A 14 -31.46 -35.02 1.41
N PRO A 15 -31.01 -35.40 0.21
CA PRO A 15 -29.58 -35.49 -0.09
C PRO A 15 -28.94 -34.13 0.13
N ARG A 16 -28.03 -34.03 1.13
CA ARG A 16 -27.28 -32.82 1.42
C ARG A 16 -26.51 -32.43 0.16
N LYS A 17 -26.81 -31.27 -0.39
CA LYS A 17 -26.05 -30.73 -1.52
C LYS A 17 -24.58 -30.62 -1.11
N SER A 18 -23.73 -31.39 -1.78
CA SER A 18 -22.26 -31.30 -1.57
C SER A 18 -21.81 -29.88 -1.76
N ALA A 19 -21.00 -29.37 -0.81
CA ALA A 19 -20.48 -28.03 -0.86
C ALA A 19 -19.53 -27.90 -2.07
N LYS A 20 -19.70 -26.81 -2.84
CA LYS A 20 -18.79 -26.52 -3.95
C LYS A 20 -17.49 -25.95 -3.38
N PRO A 21 -16.32 -26.49 -3.77
CA PRO A 21 -15.04 -25.93 -3.38
C PRO A 21 -14.88 -24.49 -3.87
N PRO A 22 -13.92 -23.72 -3.30
CA PRO A 22 -13.50 -22.46 -3.87
C PRO A 22 -13.20 -22.64 -5.37
N GLY A 23 -13.77 -21.80 -6.21
CA GLY A 23 -13.67 -21.94 -7.68
C GLY A 23 -12.74 -20.88 -8.29
N PRO A 24 -12.53 -20.94 -9.63
CA PRO A 24 -11.67 -20.01 -10.35
C PRO A 24 -12.09 -18.53 -10.18
N THR A 25 -13.38 -18.27 -10.00
CA THR A 25 -13.90 -16.92 -9.77
C THR A 25 -13.28 -16.26 -8.53
N LEU A 26 -13.18 -17.01 -7.41
CA LEU A 26 -12.54 -16.48 -6.20
C LEU A 26 -11.05 -16.21 -6.42
N LEU A 27 -10.37 -17.10 -7.17
CA LEU A 27 -8.97 -16.90 -7.53
C LEU A 27 -8.77 -15.62 -8.34
N VAL A 28 -9.60 -15.36 -9.34
CA VAL A 28 -9.51 -14.15 -10.17
C VAL A 28 -9.67 -12.89 -9.32
N PHE A 29 -10.70 -12.83 -8.47
CA PHE A 29 -10.90 -11.68 -7.60
C PHE A 29 -9.75 -11.51 -6.58
N THR A 30 -9.24 -12.61 -6.02
CA THR A 30 -8.06 -12.56 -5.15
C THR A 30 -6.87 -11.98 -5.89
N THR A 31 -6.57 -12.46 -7.10
CA THR A 31 -5.43 -12.01 -7.89
C THR A 31 -5.55 -10.53 -8.25
N ILE A 32 -6.70 -10.08 -8.74
CA ILE A 32 -6.92 -8.67 -9.07
C ILE A 32 -6.71 -7.79 -7.82
N ALA A 33 -7.35 -8.15 -6.70
CA ALA A 33 -7.25 -7.35 -5.49
C ALA A 33 -5.82 -7.32 -4.92
N VAL A 34 -5.09 -8.44 -4.98
CA VAL A 34 -3.68 -8.53 -4.55
C VAL A 34 -2.78 -7.67 -5.45
N VAL A 35 -2.93 -7.77 -6.77
CA VAL A 35 -2.14 -6.97 -7.72
C VAL A 35 -2.42 -5.48 -7.51
N THR A 36 -3.69 -5.08 -7.40
CA THR A 36 -4.07 -3.69 -7.10
C THR A 36 -3.42 -3.21 -5.81
N TRP A 37 -3.48 -4.01 -4.74
CA TRP A 37 -2.85 -3.68 -3.47
C TRP A 37 -1.34 -3.50 -3.59
N VAL A 38 -0.65 -4.40 -4.29
CA VAL A 38 0.80 -4.30 -4.52
C VAL A 38 1.13 -3.06 -5.34
N CYS A 39 0.40 -2.76 -6.40
CA CYS A 39 0.63 -1.57 -7.22
C CYS A 39 0.44 -0.27 -6.41
N VAL A 40 -0.60 -0.21 -5.57
CA VAL A 40 -0.84 0.95 -4.71
C VAL A 40 0.25 1.09 -3.64
N SER A 41 0.61 -0.03 -2.97
CA SER A 41 1.63 -0.02 -1.91
C SER A 41 3.04 0.29 -2.40
N ARG A 42 3.29 0.16 -3.71
CA ARG A 42 4.58 0.46 -4.37
C ARG A 42 4.58 1.76 -5.14
N ASN A 43 3.53 2.56 -5.01
CA ASN A 43 3.35 3.79 -5.80
C ASN A 43 3.44 3.57 -7.34
N TRP A 44 3.14 2.34 -7.81
CA TRP A 44 3.09 1.98 -9.24
C TRP A 44 1.71 2.20 -9.84
N TRP A 45 0.81 2.84 -9.11
CA TRP A 45 -0.56 3.07 -9.56
C TRP A 45 -0.59 4.24 -10.54
N PRO A 46 -0.91 4.02 -11.83
CA PRO A 46 -1.04 5.11 -12.78
C PRO A 46 -2.32 5.89 -12.48
N SER A 47 -2.20 7.10 -11.99
CA SER A 47 -3.36 7.96 -11.78
C SER A 47 -3.62 8.84 -13.02
N PRO A 48 -4.77 8.69 -13.68
CA PRO A 48 -5.16 9.54 -14.81
C PRO A 48 -5.75 10.89 -14.42
N TYR A 49 -5.95 11.17 -13.12
CA TYR A 49 -6.78 12.30 -12.66
C TYR A 49 -6.02 13.57 -12.27
N GLY A 50 -4.74 13.71 -12.59
CA GLY A 50 -3.97 14.94 -12.40
C GLY A 50 -4.05 15.49 -10.96
N GLN A 51 -4.73 16.61 -10.74
CA GLN A 51 -4.85 17.23 -9.41
C GLN A 51 -5.54 16.35 -8.35
N PHE A 52 -6.28 15.33 -8.77
CA PHE A 52 -6.94 14.37 -7.88
C PHE A 52 -6.20 13.03 -7.82
N ALA A 53 -4.94 12.99 -8.22
CA ALA A 53 -4.12 11.76 -8.25
C ALA A 53 -4.01 11.06 -6.90
N TRP A 54 -4.17 11.77 -5.79
CA TRP A 54 -4.17 11.21 -4.44
C TRP A 54 -5.41 10.37 -4.10
N PHE A 55 -6.56 10.67 -4.73
CA PHE A 55 -7.83 10.02 -4.41
C PHE A 55 -7.93 8.61 -4.99
N ASP A 56 -7.37 8.41 -6.17
CA ASP A 56 -7.38 7.13 -6.89
C ASP A 56 -6.71 5.99 -6.13
N PRO A 57 -5.43 6.10 -5.71
CA PRO A 57 -4.77 5.02 -4.99
C PRO A 57 -5.45 4.73 -3.66
N LEU A 58 -6.05 5.74 -3.02
CA LEU A 58 -6.82 5.56 -1.79
C LEU A 58 -8.06 4.70 -2.05
N LEU A 59 -8.85 5.02 -3.07
CA LEU A 59 -10.02 4.22 -3.44
C LEU A 59 -9.63 2.83 -3.92
N ALA A 60 -8.59 2.71 -4.75
CA ALA A 60 -8.09 1.43 -5.23
C ALA A 60 -7.59 0.57 -4.06
N GLY A 61 -6.85 1.14 -3.13
CA GLY A 61 -6.38 0.46 -1.92
C GLY A 61 -7.52 0.01 -1.01
N ALA A 62 -8.44 0.92 -0.67
CA ALA A 62 -9.59 0.60 0.17
C ALA A 62 -10.50 -0.46 -0.46
N SER A 63 -10.78 -0.34 -1.77
CA SER A 63 -11.59 -1.33 -2.49
C SER A 63 -10.90 -2.70 -2.56
N SER A 64 -9.58 -2.75 -2.77
CA SER A 64 -8.83 -4.00 -2.79
C SER A 64 -8.85 -4.72 -1.45
N ILE A 65 -8.71 -3.98 -0.33
CA ILE A 65 -8.83 -4.55 1.02
C ILE A 65 -10.25 -5.12 1.23
N LEU A 66 -11.29 -4.37 0.86
CA LEU A 66 -12.66 -4.83 1.00
C LEU A 66 -12.92 -6.11 0.20
N VAL A 67 -12.45 -6.15 -1.05
CA VAL A 67 -12.55 -7.35 -1.90
C VAL A 67 -11.80 -8.51 -1.27
N LEU A 68 -10.57 -8.32 -0.77
CA LEU A 68 -9.79 -9.36 -0.10
C LEU A 68 -10.50 -9.90 1.14
N LEU A 69 -11.14 -9.06 1.93
CA LEU A 69 -11.93 -9.48 3.11
C LEU A 69 -13.13 -10.34 2.69
N ILE A 70 -13.91 -9.91 1.70
CA ILE A 70 -15.09 -10.63 1.22
C ILE A 70 -14.67 -11.98 0.61
N VAL A 71 -13.67 -11.97 -0.25
CA VAL A 71 -13.16 -13.17 -0.92
C VAL A 71 -12.52 -14.12 0.07
N GLY A 72 -11.71 -13.61 1.00
CA GLY A 72 -11.07 -14.38 2.06
C GLY A 72 -12.09 -15.06 2.98
N LEU A 73 -13.12 -14.33 3.41
CA LEU A 73 -14.21 -14.88 4.22
C LEU A 73 -14.99 -15.96 3.44
N THR A 74 -15.32 -15.69 2.17
CA THR A 74 -16.01 -16.66 1.31
C THR A 74 -15.18 -17.91 1.09
N TRP A 75 -13.85 -17.73 0.87
CA TRP A 75 -12.92 -18.85 0.74
C TRP A 75 -12.85 -19.67 2.04
N ALA A 76 -12.74 -19.02 3.20
CA ALA A 76 -12.67 -19.67 4.50
C ALA A 76 -13.95 -20.51 4.76
N ILE A 77 -15.13 -19.91 4.56
CA ILE A 77 -16.42 -20.60 4.74
C ILE A 77 -16.52 -21.82 3.83
N ARG A 78 -16.20 -21.68 2.54
CA ARG A 78 -16.27 -22.80 1.58
C ARG A 78 -15.26 -23.90 1.92
N THR A 79 -14.04 -23.52 2.31
CA THR A 79 -13.00 -24.49 2.72
C THR A 79 -13.43 -25.25 3.95
N LEU A 80 -13.95 -24.56 4.99
CA LEU A 80 -14.43 -25.20 6.21
C LEU A 80 -15.60 -26.18 5.94
N HIS A 81 -16.51 -25.85 5.00
CA HIS A 81 -17.57 -26.76 4.61
C HIS A 81 -17.04 -27.99 3.87
N VAL A 82 -16.15 -27.82 2.90
CA VAL A 82 -15.61 -28.94 2.12
C VAL A 82 -14.72 -29.86 2.98
N VAL A 83 -13.84 -29.31 3.80
CA VAL A 83 -12.92 -30.09 4.64
C VAL A 83 -13.62 -30.62 5.89
N GLY A 84 -14.44 -29.78 6.55
CA GLY A 84 -15.06 -30.15 7.81
C GLY A 84 -16.28 -31.06 7.66
N GLN A 85 -17.17 -30.80 6.69
CA GLN A 85 -18.38 -31.59 6.53
C GLN A 85 -18.23 -32.73 5.52
N ASP A 86 -17.64 -32.48 4.36
CA ASP A 86 -17.53 -33.49 3.31
C ASP A 86 -16.27 -34.37 3.46
N ARG A 87 -15.34 -33.99 4.36
CA ARG A 87 -14.03 -34.65 4.58
C ARG A 87 -13.28 -34.90 3.27
N ARG A 88 -13.43 -34.01 2.29
CA ARG A 88 -12.80 -34.07 0.97
C ARG A 88 -11.76 -32.98 0.86
N TRP A 89 -10.59 -33.33 0.34
CA TRP A 89 -9.59 -32.36 -0.08
C TRP A 89 -9.83 -31.95 -1.51
N SER A 90 -9.75 -30.63 -1.78
CA SER A 90 -9.83 -30.10 -3.14
C SER A 90 -8.61 -29.24 -3.43
N TRP A 91 -7.94 -29.48 -4.56
CA TRP A 91 -6.81 -28.68 -5.01
C TRP A 91 -7.15 -27.20 -5.22
N TRP A 92 -8.42 -26.86 -5.41
CA TRP A 92 -8.89 -25.49 -5.53
C TRP A 92 -8.81 -24.67 -4.21
N ILE A 93 -8.49 -25.31 -3.11
CA ILE A 93 -8.26 -24.63 -1.81
C ILE A 93 -6.92 -23.90 -1.81
N THR A 94 -5.91 -24.43 -2.49
CA THR A 94 -4.52 -23.98 -2.40
C THR A 94 -4.21 -22.70 -3.19
N PRO A 95 -4.76 -22.42 -4.41
CA PRO A 95 -4.30 -21.32 -5.24
C PRO A 95 -4.44 -19.92 -4.60
N ALA A 96 -5.53 -19.63 -3.91
CA ALA A 96 -5.74 -18.32 -3.30
C ALA A 96 -4.73 -18.00 -2.18
N PRO A 97 -4.47 -18.88 -1.20
CA PRO A 97 -3.38 -18.70 -0.23
C PRO A 97 -2.00 -18.56 -0.88
N VAL A 98 -1.72 -19.29 -1.96
CA VAL A 98 -0.45 -19.19 -2.69
C VAL A 98 -0.28 -17.79 -3.30
N VAL A 99 -1.31 -17.24 -3.95
CA VAL A 99 -1.27 -15.88 -4.51
C VAL A 99 -1.00 -14.84 -3.42
N VAL A 100 -1.69 -14.94 -2.29
CA VAL A 100 -1.47 -14.02 -1.15
C VAL A 100 -0.06 -14.19 -0.57
N GLY A 101 0.40 -15.43 -0.42
CA GLY A 101 1.75 -15.72 0.07
C GLY A 101 2.85 -15.21 -0.86
N LEU A 102 2.67 -15.33 -2.18
CA LEU A 102 3.59 -14.78 -3.17
C LEU A 102 3.63 -13.25 -3.11
N ALA A 103 2.48 -12.61 -2.97
CA ALA A 103 2.43 -11.16 -2.83
C ALA A 103 3.13 -10.68 -1.55
N ALA A 104 2.89 -11.36 -0.44
CA ALA A 104 3.61 -11.07 0.81
C ALA A 104 5.13 -11.28 0.65
N ALA A 105 5.55 -12.33 -0.05
CA ALA A 105 6.96 -12.56 -0.36
C ALA A 105 7.55 -11.43 -1.23
N VAL A 106 6.83 -10.97 -2.25
CA VAL A 106 7.25 -9.82 -3.08
C VAL A 106 7.42 -8.57 -2.23
N LEU A 107 6.48 -8.28 -1.33
CA LEU A 107 6.55 -7.10 -0.47
C LEU A 107 7.72 -7.14 0.53
N VAL A 108 8.11 -8.34 0.97
CA VAL A 108 9.22 -8.54 1.93
C VAL A 108 10.57 -8.59 1.22
N LEU A 109 10.65 -9.31 0.09
CA LEU A 109 11.92 -9.55 -0.61
C LEU A 109 12.35 -8.39 -1.50
N LEU A 110 11.39 -7.57 -1.92
CA LEU A 110 11.63 -6.36 -2.69
C LEU A 110 11.21 -5.16 -1.81
N PRO A 111 12.03 -4.72 -0.85
CA PRO A 111 11.71 -3.56 -0.04
C PRO A 111 11.50 -2.32 -0.94
N PRO A 112 10.75 -1.30 -0.49
CA PRO A 112 10.67 -0.04 -1.21
C PRO A 112 12.06 0.57 -1.34
N ASP A 113 12.24 1.36 -2.40
CA ASP A 113 13.48 2.09 -2.61
C ASP A 113 13.78 2.98 -1.39
N ASN A 114 15.06 3.03 -1.01
CA ASN A 114 15.50 3.83 0.11
C ASN A 114 16.28 5.04 -0.43
N MET A 115 15.97 6.23 0.08
CA MET A 115 16.69 7.45 -0.31
C MET A 115 18.21 7.34 -0.10
N LEU A 116 18.65 6.60 0.93
CA LEU A 116 20.07 6.40 1.21
C LEU A 116 20.82 5.66 0.09
N ASP A 117 20.11 4.83 -0.69
CA ASP A 117 20.70 4.13 -1.85
C ASP A 117 20.91 5.08 -3.04
N HIS A 118 20.19 6.22 -3.07
CA HIS A 118 20.26 7.27 -4.07
C HIS A 118 20.85 8.58 -3.52
N ARG A 119 21.56 8.48 -2.38
CA ARG A 119 22.08 9.63 -1.64
C ARG A 119 22.89 10.60 -2.51
N ASP A 120 23.72 10.08 -3.40
CA ASP A 120 24.61 10.89 -4.25
C ASP A 120 23.82 11.80 -5.19
N GLU A 121 22.70 11.31 -5.71
CA GLU A 121 21.80 12.05 -6.60
C GLU A 121 21.08 13.17 -5.83
N PHE A 122 20.55 12.85 -4.64
CA PHE A 122 19.94 13.84 -3.74
C PHE A 122 20.95 14.90 -3.29
N GLU A 123 22.18 14.49 -2.97
CA GLU A 123 23.24 15.41 -2.53
C GLU A 123 23.70 16.35 -3.63
N ALA A 124 23.71 15.90 -4.88
CA ALA A 124 24.02 16.77 -6.02
C ALA A 124 22.98 17.90 -6.15
N VAL A 125 21.69 17.57 -6.06
CA VAL A 125 20.60 18.55 -6.10
C VAL A 125 20.62 19.46 -4.87
N ALA A 126 20.88 18.89 -3.68
CA ALA A 126 20.96 19.66 -2.44
C ALA A 126 22.08 20.71 -2.49
N ARG A 127 23.27 20.34 -2.98
CA ARG A 127 24.40 21.29 -3.12
C ARG A 127 24.11 22.40 -4.13
N GLU A 128 23.45 22.06 -5.24
CA GLU A 128 23.07 23.05 -6.24
C GLU A 128 22.07 24.07 -5.67
N LEU A 129 21.04 23.59 -4.98
CA LEU A 129 20.02 24.45 -4.38
C LEU A 129 20.58 25.27 -3.21
N SER A 130 21.43 24.68 -2.35
CA SER A 130 22.01 25.38 -1.21
C SER A 130 22.96 26.51 -1.63
N ALA A 131 23.54 26.45 -2.84
CA ALA A 131 24.34 27.53 -3.39
C ALA A 131 23.51 28.79 -3.77
N GLN A 132 22.19 28.66 -3.87
CA GLN A 132 21.27 29.73 -4.22
C GLN A 132 20.17 29.85 -3.15
N PRO A 133 20.32 30.71 -2.14
CA PRO A 133 19.37 30.90 -1.05
C PRO A 133 17.95 31.17 -1.59
N SER A 134 16.97 30.53 -0.99
CA SER A 134 15.55 30.63 -1.36
C SER A 134 15.22 30.11 -2.77
N SER A 135 16.07 29.30 -3.38
CA SER A 135 15.76 28.60 -4.62
C SER A 135 14.78 27.45 -4.37
N SER A 136 13.94 27.18 -5.34
CA SER A 136 13.04 26.03 -5.33
C SER A 136 12.95 25.39 -6.70
N ARG A 137 12.75 24.09 -6.71
CA ARG A 137 12.38 23.30 -7.90
C ARG A 137 11.13 22.52 -7.59
N GLU A 138 10.26 22.40 -8.56
CA GLU A 138 9.00 21.66 -8.44
C GLU A 138 9.00 20.50 -9.44
N HIS A 139 8.37 19.38 -9.04
CA HIS A 139 8.19 18.20 -9.86
C HIS A 139 9.50 17.68 -10.48
N ILE A 140 10.42 17.27 -9.61
CA ILE A 140 11.70 16.68 -10.03
C ILE A 140 11.74 15.19 -9.72
N GLU A 141 12.29 14.41 -10.63
CA GLU A 141 12.57 12.99 -10.41
C GLU A 141 14.01 12.83 -9.94
N ILE A 142 14.23 12.15 -8.83
CA ILE A 142 15.57 11.80 -8.31
C ILE A 142 15.61 10.29 -8.11
N GLY A 143 16.33 9.58 -8.99
CA GLY A 143 16.28 8.12 -9.03
C GLY A 143 14.85 7.63 -9.23
N PRO A 144 14.33 6.76 -8.35
CA PRO A 144 12.95 6.26 -8.40
C PRO A 144 11.94 7.16 -7.68
N PHE A 145 12.39 8.30 -7.10
CA PHE A 145 11.56 9.17 -6.27
C PHE A 145 11.00 10.34 -7.08
N ASP A 146 9.69 10.55 -6.94
CA ASP A 146 8.98 11.72 -7.46
C ASP A 146 8.91 12.77 -6.34
N ILE A 147 9.60 13.88 -6.53
CA ILE A 147 9.73 14.97 -5.55
C ILE A 147 8.84 16.12 -6.00
N SER A 148 7.78 16.36 -5.25
CA SER A 148 6.84 17.45 -5.54
C SER A 148 7.50 18.83 -5.44
N SER A 149 8.39 19.00 -4.46
CA SER A 149 9.17 20.23 -4.33
C SER A 149 10.50 20.00 -3.61
N ALA A 150 11.55 20.65 -4.11
CA ALA A 150 12.83 20.78 -3.43
C ALA A 150 13.09 22.27 -3.17
N ARG A 151 13.23 22.67 -1.91
CA ARG A 151 13.36 24.09 -1.50
C ARG A 151 14.55 24.30 -0.58
N ALA A 152 15.40 25.26 -0.93
CA ALA A 152 16.47 25.75 -0.06
C ALA A 152 15.98 26.86 0.88
N THR A 153 16.37 26.79 2.15
CA THR A 153 16.16 27.85 3.14
C THR A 153 17.34 28.82 3.16
N SER A 154 17.14 29.96 3.82
CA SER A 154 18.24 30.93 4.06
C SER A 154 19.36 30.37 4.95
N GLY A 155 19.10 29.30 5.72
CA GLY A 155 20.06 28.59 6.54
C GLY A 155 20.94 27.60 5.80
N GLY A 156 20.70 27.39 4.50
CA GLY A 156 21.41 26.38 3.69
C GLY A 156 20.86 24.96 3.79
N GLU A 157 19.78 24.78 4.51
CA GLU A 157 19.03 23.52 4.55
C GLU A 157 18.23 23.36 3.27
N VAL A 158 18.07 22.13 2.77
CA VAL A 158 17.24 21.84 1.59
C VAL A 158 16.22 20.78 1.96
N TYR A 159 14.94 21.08 1.75
CA TYR A 159 13.83 20.18 2.00
C TYR A 159 13.33 19.59 0.69
N PHE A 160 13.28 18.28 0.62
CA PHE A 160 12.73 17.50 -0.48
C PHE A 160 11.40 16.92 -0.02
N THR A 161 10.31 17.46 -0.55
CA THR A 161 8.96 16.95 -0.26
C THR A 161 8.61 15.88 -1.27
N GLU A 162 8.37 14.66 -0.80
CA GLU A 162 7.93 13.56 -1.65
C GLU A 162 6.50 13.77 -2.12
N ASP A 163 6.22 13.44 -3.38
CA ASP A 163 4.85 13.38 -3.89
C ASP A 163 4.18 12.08 -3.40
N SER A 164 3.90 12.03 -2.10
CA SER A 164 3.14 10.92 -1.54
C SER A 164 1.67 11.17 -1.80
N GLY A 165 1.10 10.52 -2.81
CA GLY A 165 -0.31 10.62 -3.18
C GLY A 165 -1.33 10.35 -2.06
N PHE A 166 -0.87 10.14 -0.84
CA PHE A 166 -1.69 9.87 0.35
C PHE A 166 -1.75 11.04 1.34
N SER A 167 -1.06 12.15 1.10
CA SER A 167 -0.91 13.24 2.08
C SER A 167 -1.90 14.37 1.87
N LEU A 168 -3.06 14.27 2.50
CA LEU A 168 -4.09 15.32 2.49
C LEU A 168 -3.75 16.54 3.37
N MET A 169 -2.94 16.36 4.41
CA MET A 169 -2.65 17.38 5.43
C MET A 169 -1.23 17.29 5.97
N SER A 170 -0.38 16.42 5.44
CA SER A 170 1.00 16.26 5.89
C SER A 170 1.95 16.30 4.70
N ALA A 171 3.07 16.98 4.85
CA ALA A 171 4.21 16.88 3.97
C ALA A 171 5.22 15.93 4.61
N SER A 172 5.73 14.97 3.84
CA SER A 172 6.82 14.08 4.26
C SER A 172 7.92 14.10 3.21
N GLY A 173 9.13 13.74 3.63
CA GLY A 173 10.25 13.68 2.74
C GLY A 173 11.58 13.78 3.48
N TRP A 174 12.59 14.32 2.81
CA TRP A 174 13.95 14.34 3.32
C TRP A 174 14.50 15.76 3.40
N ALA A 175 15.29 16.01 4.43
CA ALA A 175 15.96 17.28 4.63
C ALA A 175 17.48 17.09 4.63
N TYR A 176 18.18 17.88 3.85
CA TYR A 176 19.61 18.03 3.87
C TYR A 176 19.98 19.19 4.78
N ALA A 177 20.55 18.92 5.95
CA ALA A 177 20.86 19.92 6.98
C ALA A 177 22.27 19.71 7.53
N PRO A 178 23.31 20.22 6.84
CA PRO A 178 24.70 20.02 7.26
C PRO A 178 25.08 20.78 8.54
N GLY A 179 24.27 21.75 8.96
CA GLY A 179 24.48 22.54 10.17
C GLY A 179 23.92 21.90 11.45
N GLY A 180 23.20 20.77 11.35
CA GLY A 180 22.55 20.13 12.47
C GLY A 180 21.06 19.83 12.18
N PRO A 181 20.26 19.49 13.19
CA PRO A 181 18.86 19.19 12.99
C PRO A 181 18.13 20.33 12.29
N PRO A 182 17.31 20.04 11.25
CA PRO A 182 16.62 21.05 10.49
C PRO A 182 15.64 21.84 11.38
N ALA A 183 15.62 23.17 11.23
CA ALA A 183 14.66 24.03 11.90
C ALA A 183 13.30 23.88 11.21
N GLY A 184 12.39 23.17 11.87
CA GLY A 184 11.09 22.83 11.28
C GLY A 184 10.04 23.92 11.35
N PHE A 185 8.94 23.62 10.75
CA PHE A 185 7.67 24.35 10.86
C PHE A 185 6.91 23.88 12.10
N ASP A 186 5.78 24.52 12.42
CA ASP A 186 4.89 24.01 13.46
C ASP A 186 4.45 22.57 13.15
N ASP A 187 4.41 21.72 14.18
CA ASP A 187 4.13 20.27 14.08
C ASP A 187 5.10 19.47 13.15
N PHE A 188 6.36 19.92 13.11
CA PHE A 188 7.43 19.27 12.37
C PHE A 188 8.13 18.21 13.23
N THR A 189 8.35 17.05 12.65
CA THR A 189 9.14 15.98 13.26
C THR A 189 10.27 15.61 12.31
N ALA A 190 11.49 15.57 12.80
CA ALA A 190 12.65 15.13 12.04
C ALA A 190 13.34 13.96 12.73
N THR A 191 13.63 12.92 11.98
CA THR A 191 14.42 11.77 12.41
C THR A 191 15.74 11.75 11.67
N HIS A 192 16.85 11.71 12.39
CA HIS A 192 18.17 11.62 11.79
C HIS A 192 18.35 10.28 11.08
N LEU A 193 18.79 10.31 9.84
CA LEU A 193 19.07 9.11 9.04
C LEU A 193 20.57 8.81 9.03
N ASP A 194 21.36 9.59 8.28
CA ASP A 194 22.81 9.45 8.17
C ASP A 194 23.45 10.76 7.73
N GLY A 195 24.59 11.13 8.35
CA GLY A 195 25.32 12.36 8.04
C GLY A 195 24.45 13.61 8.14
N PRO A 196 24.31 14.43 7.08
CA PRO A 196 23.47 15.63 7.08
C PRO A 196 22.00 15.37 6.74
N TRP A 197 21.55 14.11 6.66
CA TRP A 197 20.24 13.74 6.19
C TRP A 197 19.27 13.43 7.32
N TYR A 198 18.07 13.93 7.17
CA TYR A 198 16.94 13.73 8.07
C TYR A 198 15.72 13.37 7.27
N GLU A 199 14.93 12.44 7.78
CA GLU A 199 13.55 12.22 7.33
C GLU A 199 12.64 13.16 8.10
N PHE A 200 11.72 13.85 7.43
CA PHE A 200 10.80 14.75 8.09
C PHE A 200 9.35 14.44 7.77
N SER A 201 8.50 14.80 8.71
CA SER A 201 7.05 14.83 8.53
C SER A 201 6.53 16.10 9.17
N ALA A 202 5.71 16.84 8.44
CA ALA A 202 5.10 18.09 8.87
C ALA A 202 3.60 18.03 8.61
N ILE A 203 2.79 18.54 9.54
CA ILE A 203 1.33 18.63 9.38
C ILE A 203 1.00 20.09 9.08
N TRP A 204 0.36 20.33 7.93
CA TRP A 204 -0.15 21.64 7.59
C TRP A 204 -1.40 21.92 8.43
N ARG A 205 -1.34 22.90 9.32
CA ARG A 205 -2.52 23.50 9.95
C ARG A 205 -2.82 24.82 9.26
N ASP A 206 -3.99 24.89 8.65
CA ASP A 206 -4.56 26.18 8.19
C ASP A 206 -4.95 27.06 9.37
#